data_81d5dc2a26453264315387562da23d68
#
_entry.id   81d5dc2a26453264315387562da23d68
#
_cell.length_a   1.000
_cell.length_b   1.000
_cell.length_c   1.000
_cell.angle_alpha   90.00
_cell.angle_beta   90.00
_cell.angle_gamma   90.00
#
_symmetry.space_group_name_H-M   'P 1'
#
loop_
_entity.id
_entity.type
_entity.pdbx_description
1 polymer ?
#
loop_
_entity_poly.entity_id
_entity_poly.type
_entity_poly.pdbx_seq_one_letter_code
_entity_poly.pdbx_strand_id
1 'polypeptide(L)'
;DVIPTTIHISAALEVSQRLLPALKALVSIIEEKADEVACFCKTGRTHLMDAMPVRMDQSLRAWSSQISQQIQTLNAVLPSIQQLAQGGTAVGTGVNAHPDFGQEVARELSDMTGIAFKQAENVFSLISAQDNAVTLSGCVKSTAVSLMKIANDLRWMNSGPLAGLGEI
;
A
#
# COMPACT_ATOMS: atom_id res chain seq x y z
N ASP A 1 3.26 0.00 -26.23
CA ASP A 1 3.04 -1.05 -25.21
C ASP A 1 4.16 -1.12 -24.15
N VAL A 2 5.41 -0.82 -24.48
CA VAL A 2 6.57 -0.96 -23.58
C VAL A 2 6.47 -0.04 -22.35
N ILE A 3 6.19 1.25 -22.53
CA ILE A 3 6.15 2.21 -21.42
C ILE A 3 5.06 1.88 -20.39
N PRO A 4 3.79 1.65 -20.76
CA PRO A 4 2.77 1.24 -19.79
C PRO A 4 3.11 -0.11 -19.13
N THR A 5 3.67 -1.07 -19.84
CA THR A 5 4.15 -2.32 -19.27
C THR A 5 5.23 -2.08 -18.22
N THR A 6 6.22 -1.23 -18.49
CA THR A 6 7.30 -0.91 -17.54
C THR A 6 6.77 -0.24 -16.28
N ILE A 7 5.81 0.67 -16.39
CA ILE A 7 5.14 1.29 -15.25
C ILE A 7 4.48 0.22 -14.36
N HIS A 8 3.73 -0.70 -14.97
CA HIS A 8 3.06 -1.78 -14.23
C HIS A 8 4.04 -2.74 -13.56
N ILE A 9 5.10 -3.18 -14.25
CA ILE A 9 6.12 -4.07 -13.68
C ILE A 9 6.82 -3.40 -12.49
N SER A 10 7.29 -2.16 -12.68
CA SER A 10 7.98 -1.41 -11.62
C SER A 10 7.08 -1.24 -10.39
N ALA A 11 5.83 -0.84 -10.60
CA ALA A 11 4.85 -0.65 -9.53
C ALA A 11 4.54 -1.97 -8.79
N ALA A 12 4.33 -3.06 -9.51
CA ALA A 12 4.06 -4.37 -8.92
C ALA A 12 5.24 -4.87 -8.07
N LEU A 13 6.48 -4.71 -8.56
CA LEU A 13 7.70 -5.08 -7.84
C LEU A 13 7.85 -4.29 -6.54
N GLU A 14 7.79 -2.95 -6.60
CA GLU A 14 7.97 -2.09 -5.43
C GLU A 14 6.88 -2.33 -4.38
N VAL A 15 5.62 -2.48 -4.79
CA VAL A 15 4.52 -2.74 -3.85
C VAL A 15 4.66 -4.12 -3.22
N SER A 16 4.89 -5.16 -4.03
CA SER A 16 4.89 -6.55 -3.53
C SER A 16 6.12 -6.90 -2.72
N GLN A 17 7.31 -6.42 -3.15
CA GLN A 17 8.58 -6.85 -2.57
C GLN A 17 9.11 -5.90 -1.48
N ARG A 18 8.62 -4.64 -1.45
CA ARG A 18 9.11 -3.64 -0.49
C ARG A 18 7.99 -3.03 0.36
N LEU A 19 6.96 -2.44 -0.23
CA LEU A 19 5.94 -1.70 0.53
C LEU A 19 5.11 -2.63 1.43
N LEU A 20 4.53 -3.69 0.86
CA LEU A 20 3.69 -4.62 1.63
C LEU A 20 4.45 -5.32 2.77
N PRO A 21 5.68 -5.83 2.57
CA PRO A 21 6.47 -6.38 3.67
C PRO A 21 6.77 -5.35 4.76
N ALA A 22 7.11 -4.10 4.40
CA ALA A 22 7.38 -3.05 5.38
C ALA A 22 6.13 -2.69 6.21
N LEU A 23 4.96 -2.59 5.57
CA LEU A 23 3.71 -2.32 6.28
C LEU A 23 3.33 -3.49 7.21
N LYS A 24 3.52 -4.74 6.79
CA LYS A 24 3.27 -5.92 7.63
C LYS A 24 4.21 -5.94 8.85
N ALA A 25 5.49 -5.64 8.66
CA ALA A 25 6.45 -5.54 9.77
C ALA A 25 6.05 -4.42 10.74
N LEU A 26 5.60 -3.26 10.24
CA LEU A 26 5.12 -2.17 11.08
C LEU A 26 3.88 -2.57 11.90
N VAL A 27 2.93 -3.29 11.31
CA VAL A 27 1.76 -3.83 12.04
C VAL A 27 2.22 -4.73 13.17
N SER A 28 3.14 -5.67 12.92
CA SER A 28 3.65 -6.59 13.94
C SER A 28 4.29 -5.84 15.11
N ILE A 29 5.15 -4.85 14.82
CA ILE A 29 5.82 -4.05 15.85
C ILE A 29 4.81 -3.25 16.69
N ILE A 30 3.78 -2.70 16.05
CA ILE A 30 2.73 -1.95 16.76
C ILE A 30 1.93 -2.90 17.67
N GLU A 31 1.58 -4.10 17.22
CA GLU A 31 0.85 -5.08 18.04
C GLU A 31 1.69 -5.56 19.22
N GLU A 32 2.97 -5.88 19.02
CA GLU A 32 3.88 -6.22 20.10
C GLU A 32 3.96 -5.09 21.15
N LYS A 33 4.11 -3.86 20.69
CA LYS A 33 4.11 -2.70 21.60
C LYS A 33 2.77 -2.49 22.28
N ALA A 34 1.67 -2.75 21.61
CA ALA A 34 0.33 -2.69 22.22
C ALA A 34 0.20 -3.68 23.38
N ASP A 35 0.72 -4.91 23.22
CA ASP A 35 0.71 -5.91 24.31
C ASP A 35 1.55 -5.46 25.51
N GLU A 36 2.72 -4.88 25.29
CA GLU A 36 3.59 -4.37 26.36
C GLU A 36 2.92 -3.26 27.18
N VAL A 37 2.16 -2.39 26.54
CA VAL A 37 1.56 -1.22 27.18
C VAL A 37 0.09 -1.40 27.57
N ALA A 38 -0.45 -2.60 27.47
CA ALA A 38 -1.87 -2.88 27.71
C ALA A 38 -2.34 -2.60 29.15
N CYS A 39 -1.42 -2.60 30.12
CA CYS A 39 -1.73 -2.30 31.53
C CYS A 39 -1.83 -0.78 31.83
N PHE A 40 -1.39 0.08 30.92
CA PHE A 40 -1.41 1.53 31.15
C PHE A 40 -2.72 2.16 30.66
N CYS A 41 -3.28 3.03 31.51
CA CYS A 41 -4.41 3.87 31.16
C CYS A 41 -3.94 5.30 30.92
N LYS A 42 -4.58 5.96 29.97
CA LYS A 42 -4.36 7.38 29.68
C LYS A 42 -5.69 8.12 29.57
N THR A 43 -5.62 9.44 29.59
CA THR A 43 -6.78 10.29 29.32
C THR A 43 -7.18 10.16 27.84
N GLY A 44 -8.43 9.77 27.58
CA GLY A 44 -9.03 9.97 26.26
C GLY A 44 -9.31 11.44 26.02
N ARG A 45 -9.37 11.88 24.76
CA ARG A 45 -9.66 13.28 24.39
C ARG A 45 -10.69 13.35 23.29
N THR A 46 -11.61 14.28 23.44
CA THR A 46 -12.54 14.71 22.38
C THR A 46 -12.53 16.23 22.33
N HIS A 47 -12.45 16.81 21.15
CA HIS A 47 -12.40 18.27 20.99
C HIS A 47 -11.25 18.93 21.81
N LEU A 48 -10.12 18.26 21.94
CA LEU A 48 -8.97 18.65 22.78
C LEU A 48 -9.26 18.74 24.29
N MET A 49 -10.42 18.31 24.73
CA MET A 49 -10.82 18.27 26.15
C MET A 49 -10.66 16.86 26.72
N ASP A 50 -10.38 16.77 28.00
CA ASP A 50 -10.33 15.49 28.71
C ASP A 50 -11.66 14.74 28.62
N ALA A 51 -11.58 13.45 28.35
CA ALA A 51 -12.71 12.54 28.23
C ALA A 51 -12.46 11.28 29.08
N MET A 52 -13.17 10.20 28.81
CA MET A 52 -13.05 8.95 29.55
C MET A 52 -11.66 8.35 29.44
N PRO A 53 -11.21 7.60 30.46
CA PRO A 53 -9.97 6.84 30.36
C PRO A 53 -9.99 5.83 29.21
N VAL A 54 -8.87 5.70 28.53
CA VAL A 54 -8.63 4.67 27.51
C VAL A 54 -7.33 3.95 27.84
N ARG A 55 -7.22 2.68 27.46
CA ARG A 55 -5.95 1.99 27.58
C ARG A 55 -5.03 2.40 26.43
N MET A 56 -3.75 2.40 26.72
CA MET A 56 -2.73 2.77 25.72
C MET A 56 -2.76 1.83 24.49
N ASP A 57 -2.94 0.52 24.72
CA ASP A 57 -3.03 -0.47 23.65
C ASP A 57 -4.18 -0.22 22.68
N GLN A 58 -5.30 0.34 23.14
CA GLN A 58 -6.44 0.63 22.26
C GLN A 58 -6.09 1.67 21.19
N SER A 59 -5.25 2.65 21.52
CA SER A 59 -4.74 3.62 20.54
C SER A 59 -3.81 2.96 19.52
N LEU A 60 -2.88 2.11 20.00
CA LEU A 60 -1.92 1.42 19.13
C LEU A 60 -2.63 0.42 18.20
N ARG A 61 -3.58 -0.36 18.72
CA ARG A 61 -4.38 -1.29 17.92
C ARG A 61 -5.26 -0.60 16.87
N ALA A 62 -5.71 0.62 17.14
CA ALA A 62 -6.37 1.42 16.12
C ALA A 62 -5.43 1.76 14.95
N TRP A 63 -4.16 2.08 15.24
CA TRP A 63 -3.16 2.33 14.20
C TRP A 63 -2.83 1.07 13.38
N SER A 64 -2.63 -0.07 14.06
CA SER A 64 -2.38 -1.35 13.36
C SER A 64 -3.56 -1.74 12.46
N SER A 65 -4.78 -1.52 12.93
CA SER A 65 -6.01 -1.74 12.15
C SER A 65 -6.06 -0.84 10.89
N GLN A 66 -5.71 0.45 11.02
CA GLN A 66 -5.65 1.37 9.88
C GLN A 66 -4.63 0.89 8.84
N ILE A 67 -3.41 0.50 9.27
CA ILE A 67 -2.37 0.01 8.35
C ILE A 67 -2.80 -1.31 7.71
N SER A 68 -3.40 -2.22 8.47
CA SER A 68 -3.92 -3.50 7.96
C SER A 68 -4.99 -3.29 6.87
N GLN A 69 -5.85 -2.29 7.03
CA GLN A 69 -6.82 -1.91 6.01
C GLN A 69 -6.13 -1.40 4.72
N GLN A 70 -5.05 -0.63 4.84
CA GLN A 70 -4.27 -0.18 3.67
C GLN A 70 -3.59 -1.36 2.96
N ILE A 71 -3.07 -2.34 3.71
CA ILE A 71 -2.52 -3.58 3.15
C ILE A 71 -3.58 -4.33 2.33
N GLN A 72 -4.80 -4.46 2.85
CA GLN A 72 -5.90 -5.10 2.12
C GLN A 72 -6.24 -4.35 0.83
N THR A 73 -6.32 -3.02 0.89
CA THR A 73 -6.61 -2.16 -0.26
C THR A 73 -5.52 -2.28 -1.34
N LEU A 74 -4.25 -2.25 -0.96
CA LEU A 74 -3.13 -2.44 -1.88
C LEU A 74 -3.17 -3.83 -2.54
N ASN A 75 -3.42 -4.89 -1.76
CA ASN A 75 -3.55 -6.24 -2.31
C ASN A 75 -4.73 -6.37 -3.29
N ALA A 76 -5.83 -5.65 -3.06
CA ALA A 76 -6.98 -5.67 -3.97
C ALA A 76 -6.70 -5.00 -5.32
N VAL A 77 -5.78 -4.04 -5.38
CA VAL A 77 -5.41 -3.33 -6.61
C VAL A 77 -4.32 -4.07 -7.41
N LEU A 78 -3.46 -4.86 -6.74
CA LEU A 78 -2.34 -5.55 -7.39
C LEU A 78 -2.72 -6.35 -8.64
N PRO A 79 -3.83 -7.13 -8.68
CA PRO A 79 -4.20 -7.89 -9.87
C PRO A 79 -4.41 -7.03 -11.12
N SER A 80 -4.80 -5.76 -10.98
CA SER A 80 -4.94 -4.84 -12.11
C SER A 80 -3.60 -4.31 -12.60
N ILE A 81 -2.64 -4.11 -11.68
CA ILE A 81 -1.26 -3.70 -11.99
C ILE A 81 -0.45 -4.85 -12.61
N GLN A 82 -0.81 -6.09 -12.32
CA GLN A 82 -0.16 -7.28 -12.89
C GLN A 82 -0.59 -7.58 -14.33
N GLN A 83 -1.54 -6.82 -14.89
CA GLN A 83 -1.90 -6.90 -16.30
C GLN A 83 -0.98 -6.03 -17.14
N LEU A 84 -0.45 -6.60 -18.24
CA LEU A 84 0.54 -5.95 -19.08
C LEU A 84 -0.03 -5.61 -20.46
N ALA A 85 0.36 -4.46 -20.99
CA ALA A 85 0.02 -4.01 -22.34
C ALA A 85 0.93 -4.63 -23.42
N GLN A 86 1.99 -5.35 -23.01
CA GLN A 86 2.98 -5.91 -23.92
C GLN A 86 2.34 -6.88 -24.92
N GLY A 87 2.76 -6.80 -26.16
CA GLY A 87 2.20 -7.56 -27.29
C GLY A 87 1.22 -6.76 -28.13
N GLY A 88 0.70 -5.62 -27.64
CA GLY A 88 -0.15 -4.75 -28.44
C GLY A 88 0.59 -3.95 -29.51
N THR A 89 1.90 -3.85 -29.40
CA THR A 89 2.80 -3.08 -30.29
C THR A 89 2.43 -1.59 -30.35
N ALA A 90 2.34 -0.99 -31.53
CA ALA A 90 2.16 0.46 -31.66
C ALA A 90 0.80 0.97 -31.18
N VAL A 91 -0.28 0.25 -31.51
CA VAL A 91 -1.66 0.74 -31.29
C VAL A 91 -2.58 -0.27 -30.58
N GLY A 92 -2.12 -1.49 -30.31
CA GLY A 92 -2.90 -2.51 -29.64
C GLY A 92 -3.28 -3.71 -30.51
N THR A 93 -2.95 -3.67 -31.83
CA THR A 93 -3.31 -4.75 -32.78
C THR A 93 -2.30 -5.89 -32.84
N GLY A 94 -1.14 -5.74 -32.20
CA GLY A 94 -0.06 -6.73 -32.27
C GLY A 94 0.61 -6.83 -33.63
N VAL A 95 0.51 -5.78 -34.50
CA VAL A 95 1.09 -5.76 -35.83
C VAL A 95 2.59 -6.05 -35.80
N ASN A 96 3.05 -6.96 -36.65
CA ASN A 96 4.47 -7.41 -36.76
C ASN A 96 5.02 -8.14 -35.53
N ALA A 97 4.18 -8.54 -34.58
CA ALA A 97 4.56 -9.40 -33.43
C ALA A 97 4.00 -10.84 -33.63
N HIS A 98 4.69 -11.81 -33.05
CA HIS A 98 4.14 -13.16 -32.95
C HIS A 98 2.87 -13.15 -32.09
N PRO A 99 1.82 -13.92 -32.42
CA PRO A 99 0.58 -13.93 -31.64
C PRO A 99 0.76 -14.18 -30.14
N ASP A 100 1.70 -15.04 -29.76
CA ASP A 100 1.93 -15.42 -28.36
C ASP A 100 2.93 -14.48 -27.66
N PHE A 101 3.49 -13.46 -28.34
CA PHE A 101 4.56 -12.62 -27.80
C PHE A 101 4.20 -11.99 -26.45
N GLY A 102 3.02 -11.42 -26.32
CA GLY A 102 2.60 -10.76 -25.06
C GLY A 102 2.44 -11.74 -23.90
N GLN A 103 1.92 -12.95 -24.17
CA GLN A 103 1.76 -14.01 -23.17
C GLN A 103 3.13 -14.55 -22.73
N GLU A 104 4.03 -14.81 -23.69
CA GLU A 104 5.39 -15.29 -23.38
C GLU A 104 6.20 -14.28 -22.58
N VAL A 105 6.12 -12.99 -22.89
CA VAL A 105 6.77 -11.94 -22.09
C VAL A 105 6.21 -11.91 -20.67
N ALA A 106 4.89 -12.00 -20.50
CA ALA A 106 4.27 -12.03 -19.17
C ALA A 106 4.69 -13.27 -18.37
N ARG A 107 4.81 -14.44 -19.03
CA ARG A 107 5.29 -15.68 -18.42
C ARG A 107 6.74 -15.55 -17.97
N GLU A 108 7.65 -15.12 -18.83
CA GLU A 108 9.07 -14.92 -18.50
C GLU A 108 9.25 -13.93 -17.35
N LEU A 109 8.52 -12.82 -17.36
CA LEU A 109 8.53 -11.84 -16.25
C LEU A 109 8.05 -12.46 -14.95
N SER A 110 7.03 -13.31 -15.01
CA SER A 110 6.52 -14.01 -13.81
C SER A 110 7.56 -14.98 -13.25
N ASP A 111 8.24 -15.73 -14.09
CA ASP A 111 9.29 -16.67 -13.71
C ASP A 111 10.51 -15.93 -13.11
N MET A 112 10.88 -14.79 -13.70
CA MET A 112 12.02 -13.98 -13.22
C MET A 112 11.75 -13.27 -11.89
N THR A 113 10.50 -12.87 -11.62
CA THR A 113 10.18 -11.96 -10.50
C THR A 113 9.42 -12.64 -9.36
N GLY A 114 8.82 -13.79 -9.61
CA GLY A 114 7.89 -14.46 -8.68
C GLY A 114 6.54 -13.76 -8.56
N ILE A 115 6.23 -12.77 -9.43
CA ILE A 115 4.95 -12.07 -9.46
C ILE A 115 4.15 -12.54 -10.67
N ALA A 116 2.89 -12.90 -10.46
CA ALA A 116 2.02 -13.44 -11.51
C ALA A 116 1.56 -12.37 -12.49
N PHE A 117 2.41 -12.03 -13.47
CA PHE A 117 2.04 -11.16 -14.58
C PHE A 117 1.23 -11.90 -15.63
N LYS A 118 0.34 -11.18 -16.32
CA LYS A 118 -0.40 -11.69 -17.46
C LYS A 118 -0.61 -10.59 -18.50
N GLN A 119 -0.71 -10.98 -19.76
CA GLN A 119 -1.14 -10.05 -20.80
C GLN A 119 -2.60 -9.64 -20.51
N ALA A 120 -2.91 -8.35 -20.68
CA ALA A 120 -4.26 -7.83 -20.51
C ALA A 120 -5.21 -8.41 -21.57
N GLU A 121 -6.45 -8.69 -21.20
CA GLU A 121 -7.50 -9.10 -22.15
C GLU A 121 -7.75 -8.02 -23.21
N ASN A 122 -7.63 -6.76 -22.82
CA ASN A 122 -7.74 -5.61 -23.71
C ASN A 122 -6.51 -4.74 -23.60
N VAL A 123 -5.52 -4.97 -24.45
CA VAL A 123 -4.28 -4.21 -24.48
C VAL A 123 -4.48 -2.75 -24.94
N PHE A 124 -5.55 -2.45 -25.72
CA PHE A 124 -5.84 -1.08 -26.15
C PHE A 124 -6.11 -0.16 -24.95
N SER A 125 -6.83 -0.62 -23.93
CA SER A 125 -7.11 0.16 -22.74
C SER A 125 -5.83 0.51 -21.98
N LEU A 126 -4.91 -0.44 -21.80
CA LEU A 126 -3.65 -0.22 -21.08
C LEU A 126 -2.60 0.57 -21.87
N ILE A 127 -2.70 0.60 -23.21
CA ILE A 127 -1.86 1.46 -24.05
C ILE A 127 -2.35 2.91 -24.00
N SER A 128 -3.67 3.10 -24.01
CA SER A 128 -4.28 4.43 -24.13
C SER A 128 -4.47 5.18 -22.83
N ALA A 129 -4.51 4.48 -21.67
CA ALA A 129 -4.79 5.08 -20.37
C ALA A 129 -3.96 4.42 -19.24
N GLN A 130 -3.77 5.17 -18.15
CA GLN A 130 -3.01 4.74 -16.98
C GLN A 130 -3.90 4.64 -15.72
N ASP A 131 -5.13 4.24 -15.87
CA ASP A 131 -6.13 4.22 -14.80
C ASP A 131 -5.69 3.35 -13.61
N ASN A 132 -5.07 2.21 -13.88
CA ASN A 132 -4.56 1.31 -12.85
C ASN A 132 -3.44 1.97 -12.03
N ALA A 133 -2.52 2.68 -12.70
CA ALA A 133 -1.44 3.40 -12.02
C ALA A 133 -1.98 4.57 -11.18
N VAL A 134 -3.01 5.28 -11.66
CA VAL A 134 -3.70 6.34 -10.91
C VAL A 134 -4.39 5.76 -9.68
N THR A 135 -5.09 4.63 -9.81
CA THR A 135 -5.75 3.93 -8.70
C THR A 135 -4.73 3.51 -7.65
N LEU A 136 -3.62 2.89 -8.05
CA LEU A 136 -2.54 2.52 -7.12
C LEU A 136 -1.95 3.76 -6.43
N SER A 137 -1.71 4.84 -7.16
CA SER A 137 -1.22 6.10 -6.59
C SER A 137 -2.18 6.63 -5.51
N GLY A 138 -3.49 6.53 -5.73
CA GLY A 138 -4.52 6.87 -4.74
C GLY A 138 -4.41 6.01 -3.48
N CYS A 139 -4.20 4.70 -3.61
CA CYS A 139 -4.01 3.78 -2.48
C CYS A 139 -2.73 4.10 -1.69
N VAL A 140 -1.63 4.37 -2.38
CA VAL A 140 -0.36 4.79 -1.75
C VAL A 140 -0.54 6.12 -1.01
N LYS A 141 -1.25 7.08 -1.60
CA LYS A 141 -1.58 8.35 -0.93
C LYS A 141 -2.41 8.12 0.33
N SER A 142 -3.43 7.26 0.29
CA SER A 142 -4.22 6.90 1.47
C SER A 142 -3.35 6.30 2.57
N THR A 143 -2.44 5.40 2.22
CA THR A 143 -1.46 4.81 3.13
C THR A 143 -0.59 5.89 3.78
N ALA A 144 -0.07 6.83 2.99
CA ALA A 144 0.75 7.94 3.49
C ALA A 144 -0.02 8.84 4.46
N VAL A 145 -1.30 9.10 4.21
CA VAL A 145 -2.17 9.88 5.11
C VAL A 145 -2.36 9.16 6.45
N SER A 146 -2.56 7.83 6.45
CA SER A 146 -2.65 7.04 7.67
C SER A 146 -1.34 7.10 8.47
N LEU A 147 -0.19 6.94 7.83
CA LEU A 147 1.12 7.04 8.47
C LEU A 147 1.39 8.43 9.03
N MET A 148 1.01 9.48 8.30
CA MET A 148 1.14 10.86 8.76
C MET A 148 0.28 11.12 10.00
N LYS A 149 -0.94 10.57 10.05
CA LYS A 149 -1.81 10.65 11.25
C LYS A 149 -1.14 9.99 12.45
N ILE A 150 -0.61 8.79 12.29
CA ILE A 150 0.09 8.05 13.35
C ILE A 150 1.30 8.86 13.85
N ALA A 151 2.11 9.38 12.93
CA ALA A 151 3.27 10.20 13.28
C ALA A 151 2.89 11.48 14.04
N ASN A 152 1.77 12.13 13.67
CA ASN A 152 1.26 13.29 14.38
C ASN A 152 0.73 12.93 15.77
N ASP A 153 0.03 11.80 15.92
CA ASP A 153 -0.40 11.32 17.24
C ASP A 153 0.81 11.09 18.16
N LEU A 154 1.85 10.41 17.68
CA LEU A 154 3.09 10.19 18.44
C LEU A 154 3.74 11.52 18.86
N ARG A 155 3.79 12.51 17.96
CA ARG A 155 4.31 13.85 18.29
C ARG A 155 3.52 14.54 19.40
N TRP A 156 2.19 14.41 19.37
CA TRP A 156 1.33 14.95 20.44
C TRP A 156 1.56 14.21 21.75
N MET A 157 1.56 12.88 21.75
CA MET A 157 1.75 12.05 22.94
C MET A 157 3.11 12.32 23.61
N ASN A 158 4.16 12.52 22.79
CA ASN A 158 5.53 12.84 23.26
C ASN A 158 5.77 14.36 23.44
N SER A 159 4.72 15.18 23.46
CA SER A 159 4.90 16.61 23.70
C SER A 159 5.24 16.89 25.16
N GLY A 160 6.09 17.85 25.40
CA GLY A 160 6.80 18.21 26.64
C GLY A 160 6.10 17.86 27.97
N PRO A 161 6.87 17.41 28.98
CA PRO A 161 6.32 16.86 30.23
C PRO A 161 5.64 17.89 31.14
N LEU A 162 5.86 19.19 30.94
CA LEU A 162 5.28 20.25 31.75
C LEU A 162 4.13 20.99 31.06
N ALA A 163 4.32 21.37 29.80
CA ALA A 163 3.34 22.17 29.05
C ALA A 163 2.67 21.37 27.91
N GLY A 164 3.13 20.17 27.61
CA GLY A 164 2.55 19.25 26.65
C GLY A 164 1.75 18.12 27.31
N LEU A 165 1.47 17.06 26.54
CA LEU A 165 0.69 15.93 27.01
C LEU A 165 1.52 14.96 27.87
N GLY A 166 2.80 14.75 27.52
CA GLY A 166 3.73 13.92 28.30
C GLY A 166 3.23 12.48 28.52
N GLU A 167 2.63 11.86 27.51
CA GLU A 167 2.07 10.50 27.62
C GLU A 167 3.09 9.40 27.37
N ILE A 168 4.13 9.70 26.58
CA ILE A 168 5.22 8.77 26.22
C ILE A 168 6.57 9.50 26.26
#